data_0d42667dda3ae1465616ae333c2daf29
#
_entry.id   0d42667dda3ae1465616ae333c2daf29
#
_cell.length_a   1.000
_cell.length_b   1.000
_cell.length_c   1.000
_cell.angle_alpha   90.00
_cell.angle_beta   90.00
_cell.angle_gamma   90.00
#
_symmetry.space_group_name_H-M   'P 1'
#
loop_
_entity.id
_entity.type
_entity.pdbx_description
1 polymer ?
#
loop_
_entity_poly.entity_id
_entity_poly.type
_entity_poly.pdbx_seq_one_letter_code
_entity_poly.pdbx_strand_id
1 'polypeptide(L)'
;MPILIYPTLHYQNGGIEINGEGFTKTIPNLLVAGEAVGGIHGRNRLMGNSLLDIIVFGRNAGKAAAAKAKETEIGSMNLDHIYKYAEELKAADADEHDISPMLLPNYARHER
;
A
#
# COMPACT_ATOMS: atom_id res chain seq x y z
N MET A 1 -39.85 5.89 -0.78
CA MET A 1 -39.41 4.57 -1.26
C MET A 1 -38.11 4.25 -0.56
N PRO A 2 -37.97 3.14 0.17
CA PRO A 2 -36.69 2.80 0.82
C PRO A 2 -35.62 2.50 -0.21
N ILE A 3 -34.38 2.95 0.05
CA ILE A 3 -33.20 2.64 -0.76
C ILE A 3 -32.52 1.43 -0.14
N LEU A 4 -32.28 0.42 -0.96
CA LEU A 4 -31.50 -0.73 -0.54
C LEU A 4 -30.01 -0.35 -0.53
N ILE A 5 -29.37 -0.50 0.61
CA ILE A 5 -27.92 -0.30 0.77
C ILE A 5 -27.27 -1.57 1.30
N TYR A 6 -26.04 -1.81 0.89
CA TYR A 6 -25.20 -2.85 1.44
C TYR A 6 -24.03 -2.19 2.17
N PRO A 7 -23.83 -2.46 3.46
CA PRO A 7 -22.71 -1.91 4.18
C PRO A 7 -21.41 -2.54 3.65
N THR A 8 -20.53 -1.73 3.11
CA THR A 8 -19.22 -2.15 2.63
C THR A 8 -18.12 -1.42 3.38
N LEU A 9 -17.01 -2.08 3.56
CA LEU A 9 -15.80 -1.43 4.03
C LEU A 9 -15.30 -0.49 2.92
N HIS A 10 -15.29 0.82 3.20
CA HIS A 10 -14.96 1.81 2.19
C HIS A 10 -13.58 2.44 2.41
N TYR A 11 -13.23 2.79 3.62
CA TYR A 11 -11.97 3.43 3.97
C TYR A 11 -11.53 2.97 5.35
N GLN A 12 -10.29 2.49 5.44
CA GLN A 12 -9.73 2.04 6.70
C GLN A 12 -8.74 3.08 7.22
N ASN A 13 -9.00 3.59 8.43
CA ASN A 13 -8.05 4.46 9.12
C ASN A 13 -6.96 3.62 9.77
N GLY A 14 -5.75 4.12 9.73
CA GLY A 14 -4.54 3.43 10.15
C GLY A 14 -3.61 3.21 8.98
N GLY A 15 -2.45 2.67 9.23
CA GLY A 15 -1.47 2.41 8.19
C GLY A 15 -0.05 2.74 8.62
N ILE A 16 0.79 3.03 7.65
CA ILE A 16 2.22 3.25 7.84
C ILE A 16 2.48 4.66 8.37
N GLU A 17 3.28 4.77 9.41
CA GLU A 17 3.66 6.05 10.00
C GLU A 17 4.72 6.75 9.13
N ILE A 18 4.48 8.02 8.81
CA ILE A 18 5.34 8.85 7.97
C ILE A 18 5.72 10.16 8.65
N ASN A 19 6.75 10.82 8.12
CA ASN A 19 7.06 12.22 8.43
C ASN A 19 6.27 13.18 7.52
N GLY A 20 6.47 14.49 7.68
CA GLY A 20 5.76 15.51 6.91
C GLY A 20 6.03 15.49 5.39
N GLU A 21 7.08 14.83 4.94
CA GLU A 21 7.45 14.68 3.53
C GLU A 21 6.96 13.37 2.91
N GLY A 22 6.41 12.47 3.72
CA GLY A 22 5.89 11.18 3.28
C GLY A 22 6.85 10.01 3.46
N PHE A 23 8.04 10.20 4.01
CA PHE A 23 8.97 9.10 4.29
C PHE A 23 8.54 8.29 5.50
N THR A 24 8.67 6.98 5.39
CA THR A 24 8.47 6.08 6.53
C THR A 24 9.60 6.24 7.55
N LYS A 25 9.28 6.02 8.82
CA LYS A 25 10.27 6.12 9.91
C LYS A 25 11.23 4.94 9.97
N THR A 26 10.82 3.79 9.48
CA THR A 26 11.52 2.52 9.70
C THR A 26 12.21 1.98 8.47
N ILE A 27 11.73 2.30 7.28
CA ILE A 27 12.28 1.79 6.02
C ILE A 27 12.87 2.95 5.23
N PRO A 28 14.18 3.00 5.04
CA PRO A 28 14.81 4.05 4.25
C PRO A 28 14.30 4.08 2.81
N ASN A 29 14.16 5.28 2.26
CA ASN A 29 13.75 5.53 0.87
C ASN A 29 12.33 5.04 0.50
N LEU A 30 11.52 4.59 1.47
CA LEU A 30 10.12 4.28 1.26
C LEU A 30 9.26 5.49 1.60
N LEU A 31 8.46 5.93 0.64
CA LEU A 31 7.45 6.98 0.81
C LEU A 31 6.06 6.38 0.68
N VAL A 32 5.13 6.94 1.43
CA VAL A 32 3.73 6.49 1.42
C VAL A 32 2.81 7.71 1.40
N ALA A 33 1.70 7.60 0.68
CA ALA A 33 0.65 8.61 0.62
C ALA A 33 -0.73 7.97 0.43
N GLY A 34 -1.79 8.68 0.78
CA GLY A 34 -3.16 8.22 0.67
C GLY A 34 -3.56 7.24 1.78
N GLU A 35 -4.53 6.39 1.53
CA GLU A 35 -5.14 5.51 2.53
C GLU A 35 -4.14 4.62 3.28
N ALA A 36 -3.02 4.28 2.65
CA ALA A 36 -1.97 3.48 3.28
C ALA A 36 -1.23 4.20 4.43
N VAL A 37 -1.44 5.52 4.59
CA VAL A 37 -0.81 6.32 5.64
C VAL A 37 -1.64 6.30 6.92
N GLY A 38 -0.99 5.99 8.03
CA GLY A 38 -1.59 6.09 9.36
C GLY A 38 -1.50 7.50 9.96
N GLY A 39 -2.51 7.84 10.77
CA GLY A 39 -2.46 9.02 11.65
C GLY A 39 -2.97 10.33 11.06
N ILE A 40 -3.18 10.46 9.76
CA ILE A 40 -3.61 11.71 9.12
C ILE A 40 -5.03 12.09 9.48
N HIS A 41 -5.92 11.13 9.55
CA HIS A 41 -7.36 11.36 9.77
C HIS A 41 -7.82 11.09 11.20
N GLY A 42 -6.91 10.87 12.13
CA GLY A 42 -7.24 10.56 13.51
C GLY A 42 -8.08 9.29 13.63
N ARG A 43 -9.14 9.36 14.45
CA ARG A 43 -9.98 8.18 14.71
C ARG A 43 -10.90 7.84 13.55
N ASN A 44 -11.34 8.84 12.78
CA ASN A 44 -12.21 8.62 11.63
C ASN A 44 -12.08 9.75 10.61
N ARG A 45 -11.99 9.38 9.35
CA ARG A 45 -11.87 10.33 8.24
C ARG A 45 -13.19 11.06 7.99
N LEU A 46 -13.13 12.39 7.85
CA LEU A 46 -14.26 13.16 7.34
C LEU A 46 -14.52 12.85 5.87
N MET A 47 -15.78 12.79 5.50
CA MET A 47 -16.21 12.51 4.13
C MET A 47 -15.58 13.51 3.14
N GLY A 48 -15.04 13.00 2.05
CA GLY A 48 -14.34 13.79 1.02
C GLY A 48 -12.85 14.01 1.26
N ASN A 49 -12.36 13.96 2.51
CA ASN A 49 -10.96 14.25 2.81
C ASN A 49 -9.97 13.25 2.24
N SER A 50 -10.38 12.05 1.82
CA SER A 50 -9.47 11.12 1.15
C SER A 50 -8.95 11.64 -0.18
N LEU A 51 -9.79 12.35 -0.96
CA LEU A 51 -9.36 12.95 -2.22
C LEU A 51 -8.35 14.07 -1.98
N LEU A 52 -8.56 14.87 -0.95
CA LEU A 52 -7.63 15.92 -0.55
C LEU A 52 -6.30 15.32 -0.09
N ASP A 53 -6.36 14.25 0.71
CA ASP A 53 -5.20 13.51 1.19
C ASP A 53 -4.33 12.99 0.02
N ILE A 54 -4.89 12.22 -0.90
CA ILE A 54 -4.13 11.65 -2.01
C ILE A 54 -3.53 12.72 -2.93
N ILE A 55 -4.20 13.87 -3.11
CA ILE A 55 -3.68 14.96 -3.93
C ILE A 55 -2.55 15.69 -3.22
N VAL A 56 -2.75 16.08 -1.97
CA VAL A 56 -1.77 16.91 -1.23
C VAL A 56 -0.57 16.08 -0.82
N PHE A 57 -0.78 14.96 -0.12
CA PHE A 57 0.32 14.13 0.36
C PHE A 57 0.98 13.34 -0.77
N GLY A 58 0.22 12.89 -1.77
CA GLY A 58 0.79 12.28 -2.97
C GLY A 58 1.71 13.23 -3.73
N ARG A 59 1.32 14.50 -3.87
CA ARG A 59 2.18 15.54 -4.47
C ARG A 59 3.45 15.79 -3.64
N ASN A 60 3.31 15.87 -2.32
CA ASN A 60 4.46 16.11 -1.44
C ASN A 60 5.43 14.92 -1.46
N ALA A 61 4.92 13.70 -1.32
CA ALA A 61 5.72 12.49 -1.43
C ALA A 61 6.40 12.37 -2.80
N GLY A 62 5.71 12.69 -3.89
CA GLY A 62 6.29 12.68 -5.23
C GLY A 62 7.45 13.68 -5.40
N LYS A 63 7.33 14.89 -4.84
CA LYS A 63 8.41 15.87 -4.84
C LYS A 63 9.60 15.41 -4.00
N ALA A 64 9.35 14.87 -2.82
CA ALA A 64 10.37 14.33 -1.93
C ALA A 64 11.10 13.14 -2.57
N ALA A 65 10.35 12.22 -3.20
CA ALA A 65 10.90 11.10 -3.94
C ALA A 65 11.80 11.54 -5.09
N ALA A 66 11.37 12.53 -5.88
CA ALA A 66 12.15 13.07 -7.00
C ALA A 66 13.44 13.77 -6.54
N ALA A 67 13.41 14.45 -5.39
CA ALA A 67 14.60 15.04 -4.79
C ALA A 67 15.56 13.94 -4.30
N LYS A 68 15.02 12.95 -3.57
CA LYS A 68 15.81 11.85 -3.02
C LYS A 68 16.44 10.96 -4.09
N ALA A 69 15.75 10.73 -5.20
CA ALA A 69 16.26 9.94 -6.33
C ALA A 69 17.53 10.53 -6.96
N LYS A 70 17.72 11.84 -6.90
CA LYS A 70 18.94 12.49 -7.41
C LYS A 70 20.17 12.22 -6.56
N GLU A 71 19.96 11.85 -5.30
CA GLU A 71 21.03 11.62 -4.31
C GLU A 71 21.21 10.12 -4.03
N THR A 72 20.39 9.28 -4.60
CA THR A 72 20.38 7.84 -4.31
C THR A 72 20.91 7.06 -5.50
N GLU A 73 21.97 6.33 -5.29
CA GLU A 73 22.47 5.36 -6.27
C GLU A 73 21.66 4.09 -6.21
N ILE A 74 21.33 3.54 -7.36
CA ILE A 74 20.67 2.23 -7.45
C ILE A 74 21.73 1.17 -7.20
N GLY A 75 21.57 0.40 -6.10
CA GLY A 75 22.41 -0.75 -5.81
C GLY A 75 22.15 -1.93 -6.75
N SER A 76 22.90 -3.01 -6.57
CA SER A 76 22.63 -4.25 -7.29
C SER A 76 21.26 -4.82 -6.90
N MET A 77 20.41 -5.05 -7.90
CA MET A 77 19.13 -5.70 -7.69
C MET A 77 19.29 -7.21 -7.81
N ASN A 78 18.79 -7.94 -6.81
CA ASN A 78 18.73 -9.40 -6.82
C ASN A 78 17.41 -9.88 -6.20
N LEU A 79 17.14 -11.16 -6.30
CA LEU A 79 15.95 -11.81 -5.74
C LEU A 79 16.27 -12.68 -4.54
N ASP A 80 17.46 -12.56 -3.95
CA ASP A 80 17.92 -13.43 -2.87
C ASP A 80 16.98 -13.41 -1.65
N HIS A 81 16.42 -12.24 -1.35
CA HIS A 81 15.44 -12.09 -0.27
C HIS A 81 14.14 -12.85 -0.52
N ILE A 82 13.71 -12.97 -1.78
CA ILE A 82 12.51 -13.73 -2.17
C ILE A 82 12.78 -15.22 -2.03
N TYR A 83 13.94 -15.68 -2.50
CA TYR A 83 14.33 -17.10 -2.37
C TYR A 83 14.47 -17.49 -0.88
N LYS A 84 15.10 -16.64 -0.08
CA LYS A 84 15.21 -16.86 1.36
C LYS A 84 13.84 -16.94 2.03
N TYR A 85 12.92 -16.05 1.68
CA TYR A 85 11.57 -16.08 2.22
C TYR A 85 10.80 -17.33 1.81
N ALA A 86 10.93 -17.76 0.56
CA ALA A 86 10.34 -19.00 0.08
C ALA A 86 10.88 -20.23 0.84
N GLU A 87 12.18 -20.27 1.15
CA GLU A 87 12.76 -21.31 1.99
C GLU A 87 12.22 -21.28 3.43
N GLU A 88 12.02 -20.09 4.00
CA GLU A 88 11.43 -19.93 5.33
C GLU A 88 9.99 -20.43 5.37
N LEU A 89 9.17 -20.12 4.35
CA LEU A 89 7.80 -20.63 4.23
C LEU A 89 7.78 -22.15 4.11
N LYS A 90 8.65 -22.71 3.29
CA LYS A 90 8.76 -24.16 3.12
C LYS A 90 9.19 -24.85 4.40
N ALA A 91 10.16 -24.28 5.11
CA ALA A 91 10.61 -24.81 6.40
C ALA A 91 9.52 -24.75 7.49
N ALA A 92 8.61 -23.78 7.38
CA ALA A 92 7.45 -23.63 8.26
C ALA A 92 6.23 -24.48 7.85
N ASP A 93 6.35 -25.29 6.78
CA ASP A 93 5.25 -26.07 6.20
C ASP A 93 4.04 -25.19 5.81
N ALA A 94 4.35 -23.99 5.31
CA ALA A 94 3.36 -22.96 4.97
C ALA A 94 3.26 -22.69 3.46
N ASP A 95 3.97 -23.45 2.65
CA ASP A 95 4.09 -23.21 1.21
C ASP A 95 2.93 -23.79 0.37
N GLU A 96 2.12 -24.68 0.95
CA GLU A 96 1.10 -25.39 0.18
C GLU A 96 -0.35 -25.01 0.53
N HIS A 97 -0.58 -24.10 1.50
CA HIS A 97 -1.85 -24.21 2.22
C HIS A 97 -2.93 -23.22 1.83
N ASP A 98 -2.62 -22.08 1.26
CA ASP A 98 -3.67 -21.15 0.97
C ASP A 98 -3.45 -20.42 -0.35
N ILE A 99 -4.09 -20.91 -1.37
CA ILE A 99 -4.35 -20.08 -2.54
C ILE A 99 -5.16 -18.89 -2.04
N SER A 100 -4.56 -17.71 -2.06
CA SER A 100 -5.27 -16.48 -1.74
C SER A 100 -6.58 -16.43 -2.52
N PRO A 101 -7.71 -16.15 -1.88
CA PRO A 101 -8.96 -16.02 -2.60
C PRO A 101 -8.78 -15.00 -3.71
N MET A 102 -9.34 -15.26 -4.87
CA MET A 102 -9.30 -14.34 -5.99
C MET A 102 -10.03 -13.05 -5.59
N LEU A 103 -9.29 -12.03 -5.19
CA LEU A 103 -9.84 -10.74 -4.77
C LEU A 103 -10.28 -9.87 -5.94
N LEU A 104 -9.80 -10.18 -7.14
CA LEU A 104 -10.13 -9.46 -8.36
C LEU A 104 -10.98 -10.34 -9.28
N PRO A 105 -11.95 -9.75 -9.97
CA PRO A 105 -12.70 -10.47 -10.99
C PRO A 105 -11.75 -11.07 -12.02
N ASN A 106 -12.05 -12.28 -12.47
CA ASN A 106 -11.31 -12.88 -13.58
C ASN A 106 -11.65 -12.14 -14.87
N TYR A 107 -10.74 -11.30 -15.33
CA TYR A 107 -10.87 -10.58 -16.59
C TYR A 107 -10.36 -11.38 -17.81
N ALA A 108 -10.00 -12.65 -17.64
CA ALA A 108 -9.66 -13.49 -18.77
C ALA A 108 -10.84 -13.49 -19.74
N ARG A 109 -10.61 -13.11 -20.98
CA ARG A 109 -11.61 -13.18 -22.04
C ARG A 109 -12.01 -14.63 -22.20
N HIS A 110 -13.24 -14.95 -21.91
CA HIS A 110 -13.81 -16.19 -22.40
C HIS A 110 -13.88 -16.04 -23.94
N GLU A 111 -13.04 -16.77 -24.62
CA GLU A 111 -13.18 -16.94 -26.06
C GLU A 111 -14.59 -17.47 -26.30
N ARG A 112 -15.34 -16.75 -27.15
CA ARG A 112 -16.68 -17.12 -27.58
C ARG A 112 -16.60 -18.19 -28.64
#